data_206456c763695bf6ec7082c4e0ee1a98
#
_entry.id   206456c763695bf6ec7082c4e0ee1a98
#
_cell.length_a   1.000
_cell.length_b   1.000
_cell.length_c   1.000
_cell.angle_alpha   90.00
_cell.angle_beta   90.00
_cell.angle_gamma   90.00
#
_symmetry.space_group_name_H-M   'P 1'
#
loop_
_entity.id
_entity.type
_entity.pdbx_description
1 polymer ?
#
loop_
_entity_poly.entity_id
_entity_poly.type
_entity_poly.pdbx_seq_one_letter_code
_entity_poly.pdbx_strand_id
1 'polypeptide(L)'
;MKTKLIDGKLISSEIRLEITADVAKLKNEYNIVPKLCVILIGDDPASHVYVRNKQKSAISAGMYAEDYKFSDNDNTENVIKLIKKLNNDKAVNGILVQLPLPENFDKDKIINSIDPLKDVDGLHPHNVGLVSLGQPRFIPATPFGISELLNRNNIKVEGSNMVIIGRSNIVGIPLANLFVQKNKNFNATVTVCHSRSKNISEYTLNADIVIAAIGQANYLHSDMVKPGSVIIDVGINRISDDTKKSGFRLVGDVDFESMMGKVSAITPVPGGVGPMTIAMLLKNTYNASLLQMNH
;
A
#
# COMPACT_ATOMS: atom_id res chain seq x y z
N MET A 1 8.79 9.44 -27.69
CA MET A 1 9.66 8.98 -26.57
C MET A 1 9.25 7.54 -26.23
N LYS A 2 10.21 6.67 -25.83
CA LYS A 2 9.83 5.31 -25.39
C LYS A 2 9.44 5.36 -23.90
N THR A 3 8.22 5.01 -23.58
CA THR A 3 7.73 4.95 -22.20
C THR A 3 8.24 3.67 -21.53
N LYS A 4 8.87 3.81 -20.34
CA LYS A 4 9.32 2.69 -19.51
C LYS A 4 8.14 2.16 -18.68
N LEU A 5 7.93 0.84 -18.67
CA LEU A 5 6.99 0.22 -17.73
C LEU A 5 7.67 0.02 -16.37
N ILE A 6 6.99 0.45 -15.32
CA ILE A 6 7.38 0.20 -13.93
C ILE A 6 6.71 -1.10 -13.48
N ASP A 7 7.41 -2.22 -13.66
CA ASP A 7 6.88 -3.56 -13.37
C ASP A 7 6.87 -3.86 -11.87
N GLY A 8 5.74 -3.56 -11.22
CA GLY A 8 5.58 -3.82 -9.80
C GLY A 8 5.47 -5.31 -9.46
N LYS A 9 5.05 -6.15 -10.41
CA LYS A 9 5.00 -7.60 -10.21
C LYS A 9 6.41 -8.18 -10.09
N LEU A 10 7.33 -7.77 -10.97
CA LEU A 10 8.73 -8.18 -10.92
C LEU A 10 9.37 -7.70 -9.61
N ILE A 11 9.30 -6.40 -9.34
CA ILE A 11 9.91 -5.79 -8.16
C ILE A 11 9.36 -6.39 -6.86
N SER A 12 8.05 -6.63 -6.76
CA SER A 12 7.47 -7.26 -5.57
C SER A 12 7.95 -8.70 -5.38
N SER A 13 8.25 -9.41 -6.48
CA SER A 13 8.81 -10.76 -6.41
C SER A 13 10.24 -10.75 -5.88
N GLU A 14 11.07 -9.82 -6.35
CA GLU A 14 12.43 -9.62 -5.84
C GLU A 14 12.43 -9.31 -4.34
N ILE A 15 11.62 -8.35 -3.91
CA ILE A 15 11.51 -7.98 -2.49
C ILE A 15 11.04 -9.16 -1.64
N ARG A 16 10.10 -9.97 -2.12
CA ARG A 16 9.67 -11.16 -1.38
C ARG A 16 10.77 -12.20 -1.25
N LEU A 17 11.65 -12.36 -2.25
CA LEU A 17 12.83 -13.21 -2.13
C LEU A 17 13.82 -12.67 -1.10
N GLU A 18 14.08 -11.36 -1.09
CA GLU A 18 14.90 -10.70 -0.07
C GLU A 18 14.34 -10.96 1.33
N ILE A 19 13.02 -10.75 1.52
CA ILE A 19 12.35 -11.00 2.80
C ILE A 19 12.45 -12.47 3.21
N THR A 20 12.31 -13.40 2.26
CA THR A 20 12.43 -14.84 2.55
C THR A 20 13.83 -15.20 3.08
N ALA A 21 14.87 -14.61 2.49
CA ALA A 21 16.24 -14.78 2.98
C ALA A 21 16.43 -14.17 4.38
N ASP A 22 15.89 -12.96 4.60
CA ASP A 22 15.92 -12.27 5.90
C ASP A 22 15.21 -13.10 7.00
N VAL A 23 14.02 -13.65 6.69
CA VAL A 23 13.27 -14.52 7.63
C VAL A 23 14.00 -15.81 7.94
N ALA A 24 14.61 -16.43 6.93
CA ALA A 24 15.41 -17.65 7.14
C ALA A 24 16.63 -17.38 8.05
N LYS A 25 17.29 -16.25 7.86
CA LYS A 25 18.40 -15.81 8.72
C LYS A 25 17.92 -15.58 10.15
N LEU A 26 16.82 -14.86 10.35
CA LEU A 26 16.25 -14.58 11.66
C LEU A 26 15.89 -15.88 12.41
N LYS A 27 15.29 -16.83 11.69
CA LYS A 27 14.98 -18.17 12.24
C LYS A 27 16.23 -18.91 12.68
N ASN A 28 17.29 -18.92 11.85
CA ASN A 28 18.50 -19.68 12.13
C ASN A 28 19.33 -19.06 13.26
N GLU A 29 19.40 -17.74 13.35
CA GLU A 29 20.25 -17.03 14.33
C GLU A 29 19.55 -16.85 15.69
N TYR A 30 18.23 -16.63 15.68
CA TYR A 30 17.47 -16.23 16.89
C TYR A 30 16.29 -17.15 17.21
N ASN A 31 16.04 -18.20 16.38
CA ASN A 31 14.88 -19.09 16.49
C ASN A 31 13.53 -18.34 16.47
N ILE A 32 13.47 -17.21 15.75
CA ILE A 32 12.28 -16.38 15.63
C ILE A 32 11.72 -16.51 14.21
N VAL A 33 10.41 -16.76 14.13
CA VAL A 33 9.64 -16.75 12.87
C VAL A 33 8.55 -15.69 12.99
N PRO A 34 8.58 -14.63 12.16
CA PRO A 34 7.56 -13.60 12.21
C PRO A 34 6.16 -14.17 11.99
N LYS A 35 5.18 -13.71 12.78
CA LYS A 35 3.77 -14.13 12.68
C LYS A 35 2.88 -12.95 12.34
N LEU A 36 2.13 -13.07 11.23
CA LEU A 36 1.12 -12.12 10.77
C LEU A 36 -0.27 -12.66 11.08
N CYS A 37 -1.08 -11.88 11.79
CA CYS A 37 -2.50 -12.14 12.00
C CYS A 37 -3.34 -11.18 11.15
N VAL A 38 -4.24 -11.72 10.33
CA VAL A 38 -5.13 -10.96 9.47
C VAL A 38 -6.56 -11.11 9.95
N ILE A 39 -7.25 -9.99 10.18
CA ILE A 39 -8.64 -9.95 10.60
C ILE A 39 -9.49 -9.53 9.41
N LEU A 40 -10.42 -10.37 9.01
CA LEU A 40 -11.39 -10.11 7.95
C LEU A 40 -12.78 -9.98 8.57
N ILE A 41 -13.50 -8.94 8.22
CA ILE A 41 -14.86 -8.66 8.70
C ILE A 41 -15.78 -8.55 7.48
N GLY A 42 -16.86 -9.33 7.50
CA GLY A 42 -17.81 -9.40 6.41
C GLY A 42 -17.42 -10.35 5.28
N ASP A 43 -18.27 -10.42 4.27
CA ASP A 43 -18.19 -11.42 3.20
C ASP A 43 -17.88 -10.81 1.81
N ASP A 44 -17.24 -9.61 1.75
CA ASP A 44 -16.82 -9.04 0.47
C ASP A 44 -15.85 -9.97 -0.28
N PRO A 45 -16.23 -10.44 -1.49
CA PRO A 45 -15.42 -11.40 -2.25
C PRO A 45 -14.02 -10.89 -2.60
N ALA A 46 -13.86 -9.57 -2.79
CA ALA A 46 -12.56 -8.98 -3.10
C ALA A 46 -11.65 -9.06 -1.87
N SER A 47 -12.16 -8.74 -0.69
CA SER A 47 -11.43 -8.83 0.58
C SER A 47 -10.97 -10.25 0.87
N HIS A 48 -11.81 -11.27 0.62
CA HIS A 48 -11.41 -12.68 0.74
C HIS A 48 -10.23 -13.06 -0.16
N VAL A 49 -10.21 -12.57 -1.41
CA VAL A 49 -9.09 -12.82 -2.33
C VAL A 49 -7.81 -12.16 -1.83
N TYR A 50 -7.92 -10.90 -1.35
CA TYR A 50 -6.76 -10.17 -0.82
C TYR A 50 -6.18 -10.85 0.42
N VAL A 51 -7.02 -11.24 1.38
CA VAL A 51 -6.58 -11.93 2.61
C VAL A 51 -5.88 -13.25 2.26
N ARG A 52 -6.49 -14.08 1.40
CA ARG A 52 -5.87 -15.33 0.93
C ARG A 52 -4.50 -15.11 0.29
N ASN A 53 -4.36 -14.07 -0.54
CA ASN A 53 -3.09 -13.76 -1.19
C ASN A 53 -2.03 -13.27 -0.18
N LYS A 54 -2.41 -12.46 0.81
CA LYS A 54 -1.55 -12.02 1.90
C LYS A 54 -1.04 -13.20 2.73
N GLN A 55 -1.96 -14.08 3.16
CA GLN A 55 -1.63 -15.30 3.91
C GLN A 55 -0.68 -16.21 3.13
N LYS A 56 -1.03 -16.53 1.87
CA LYS A 56 -0.20 -17.37 1.01
C LYS A 56 1.20 -16.77 0.81
N SER A 57 1.30 -15.46 0.65
CA SER A 57 2.57 -14.77 0.46
C SER A 57 3.42 -14.79 1.75
N ALA A 58 2.81 -14.61 2.92
CA ALA A 58 3.49 -14.70 4.22
C ALA A 58 4.06 -16.12 4.44
N ILE A 59 3.25 -17.14 4.23
CA ILE A 59 3.70 -18.56 4.35
C ILE A 59 4.83 -18.85 3.36
N SER A 60 4.72 -18.39 2.11
CA SER A 60 5.75 -18.59 1.09
C SER A 60 7.07 -17.86 1.43
N ALA A 61 7.02 -16.79 2.22
CA ALA A 61 8.18 -16.07 2.72
C ALA A 61 8.76 -16.68 4.02
N GLY A 62 8.24 -17.83 4.47
CA GLY A 62 8.70 -18.51 5.67
C GLY A 62 8.14 -17.97 6.99
N MET A 63 7.15 -17.08 6.93
CA MET A 63 6.44 -16.54 8.10
C MET A 63 5.27 -17.45 8.53
N TYR A 64 4.83 -17.31 9.78
CA TYR A 64 3.52 -17.80 10.19
C TYR A 64 2.44 -16.80 9.79
N ALA A 65 1.28 -17.30 9.37
CA ALA A 65 0.12 -16.49 9.05
C ALA A 65 -1.16 -17.14 9.59
N GLU A 66 -2.00 -16.34 10.21
CA GLU A 66 -3.26 -16.79 10.80
C GLU A 66 -4.37 -15.80 10.45
N ASP A 67 -5.52 -16.31 9.99
CA ASP A 67 -6.67 -15.50 9.60
C ASP A 67 -7.80 -15.66 10.62
N TYR A 68 -8.39 -14.55 11.01
CA TYR A 68 -9.57 -14.48 11.87
C TYR A 68 -10.71 -13.86 11.09
N LYS A 69 -11.89 -14.48 11.15
CA LYS A 69 -13.06 -14.03 10.41
C LYS A 69 -14.18 -13.65 11.35
N PHE A 70 -14.80 -12.51 11.07
CA PHE A 70 -16.03 -12.04 11.69
C PHE A 70 -17.08 -11.88 10.62
N SER A 71 -18.33 -12.18 10.96
CA SER A 71 -19.48 -11.93 10.09
C SER A 71 -19.93 -10.48 10.19
N ASP A 72 -20.79 -10.05 9.26
CA ASP A 72 -21.46 -8.73 9.33
C ASP A 72 -22.36 -8.58 10.57
N ASN A 73 -22.77 -9.70 11.19
CA ASN A 73 -23.59 -9.71 12.39
C ASN A 73 -22.78 -9.61 13.69
N ASP A 74 -21.45 -9.66 13.61
CA ASP A 74 -20.60 -9.42 14.76
C ASP A 74 -20.57 -7.92 15.10
N ASN A 75 -19.86 -7.56 16.14
CA ASN A 75 -19.76 -6.17 16.60
C ASN A 75 -18.30 -5.74 16.82
N THR A 76 -18.10 -4.44 16.88
CA THR A 76 -16.80 -3.82 17.12
C THR A 76 -16.10 -4.37 18.36
N GLU A 77 -16.83 -4.61 19.44
CA GLU A 77 -16.25 -5.04 20.73
C GLU A 77 -15.67 -6.45 20.65
N ASN A 78 -16.29 -7.37 19.90
CA ASN A 78 -15.75 -8.72 19.69
C ASN A 78 -14.42 -8.67 18.93
N VAL A 79 -14.31 -7.80 17.92
CA VAL A 79 -13.06 -7.59 17.17
C VAL A 79 -11.99 -7.02 18.09
N ILE A 80 -12.31 -5.99 18.88
CA ILE A 80 -11.38 -5.39 19.84
C ILE A 80 -10.92 -6.40 20.88
N LYS A 81 -11.81 -7.28 21.37
CA LYS A 81 -11.44 -8.35 22.31
C LYS A 81 -10.39 -9.30 21.69
N LEU A 82 -10.55 -9.66 20.42
CA LEU A 82 -9.54 -10.45 19.72
C LEU A 82 -8.23 -9.68 19.59
N ILE A 83 -8.28 -8.43 19.15
CA ILE A 83 -7.07 -7.59 18.98
C ILE A 83 -6.30 -7.49 20.30
N LYS A 84 -6.98 -7.26 21.44
CA LYS A 84 -6.35 -7.23 22.76
C LYS A 84 -5.65 -8.55 23.10
N LYS A 85 -6.25 -9.70 22.74
CA LYS A 85 -5.61 -11.02 22.90
C LYS A 85 -4.35 -11.12 22.04
N LEU A 86 -4.40 -10.71 20.77
CA LEU A 86 -3.26 -10.72 19.84
C LEU A 86 -2.15 -9.75 20.24
N ASN A 87 -2.51 -8.57 20.80
CA ASN A 87 -1.54 -7.62 21.35
C ASN A 87 -0.71 -8.26 22.47
N ASN A 88 -1.33 -9.06 23.35
CA ASN A 88 -0.67 -9.70 24.48
C ASN A 88 0.07 -11.01 24.09
N ASP A 89 -0.17 -11.55 22.90
CA ASP A 89 0.53 -12.75 22.43
C ASP A 89 1.92 -12.37 21.87
N LYS A 90 2.97 -12.76 22.59
CA LYS A 90 4.36 -12.50 22.19
C LYS A 90 4.77 -13.21 20.90
N ALA A 91 4.03 -14.24 20.46
CA ALA A 91 4.29 -14.90 19.20
C ALA A 91 3.75 -14.12 18.00
N VAL A 92 2.85 -13.15 18.20
CA VAL A 92 2.25 -12.33 17.14
C VAL A 92 3.08 -11.07 16.94
N ASN A 93 3.65 -10.89 15.76
CA ASN A 93 4.46 -9.72 15.42
C ASN A 93 3.68 -8.66 14.63
N GLY A 94 2.72 -9.06 13.81
CA GLY A 94 1.91 -8.13 13.03
C GLY A 94 0.43 -8.44 13.08
N ILE A 95 -0.39 -7.40 13.18
CA ILE A 95 -1.85 -7.45 13.11
C ILE A 95 -2.29 -6.56 11.96
N LEU A 96 -3.15 -7.10 11.10
CA LEU A 96 -3.77 -6.38 10.00
C LEU A 96 -5.29 -6.56 10.05
N VAL A 97 -6.02 -5.46 9.97
CA VAL A 97 -7.47 -5.47 9.77
C VAL A 97 -7.75 -5.12 8.31
N GLN A 98 -8.35 -6.07 7.57
CA GLN A 98 -8.62 -5.87 6.15
C GLN A 98 -9.73 -4.83 5.94
N LEU A 99 -9.40 -3.73 5.27
CA LEU A 99 -10.35 -2.69 4.88
C LEU A 99 -10.89 -2.94 3.46
N PRO A 100 -12.11 -2.45 3.13
CA PRO A 100 -13.02 -1.70 3.98
C PRO A 100 -13.77 -2.59 5.00
N LEU A 101 -14.30 -1.98 6.05
CA LEU A 101 -15.18 -2.64 7.01
C LEU A 101 -16.66 -2.40 6.65
N PRO A 102 -17.58 -3.29 7.04
CA PRO A 102 -19.02 -3.01 7.02
C PRO A 102 -19.36 -1.78 7.86
N GLU A 103 -20.42 -1.04 7.47
CA GLU A 103 -20.78 0.27 8.06
C GLU A 103 -21.10 0.23 9.57
N ASN A 104 -21.52 -0.92 10.06
CA ASN A 104 -21.85 -1.13 11.48
C ASN A 104 -20.62 -1.29 12.39
N PHE A 105 -19.41 -1.34 11.82
CA PHE A 105 -18.17 -1.43 12.58
C PHE A 105 -17.48 -0.08 12.70
N ASP A 106 -17.05 0.26 13.92
CA ASP A 106 -16.25 1.46 14.18
C ASP A 106 -14.79 1.22 13.81
N LYS A 107 -14.45 1.59 12.58
CA LYS A 107 -13.09 1.42 12.04
C LYS A 107 -12.03 2.08 12.93
N ASP A 108 -12.29 3.28 13.41
CA ASP A 108 -11.30 4.05 14.15
C ASP A 108 -11.03 3.43 15.53
N LYS A 109 -12.07 2.96 16.23
CA LYS A 109 -11.88 2.19 17.46
C LYS A 109 -11.10 0.90 17.24
N ILE A 110 -11.39 0.18 16.16
CA ILE A 110 -10.70 -1.08 15.82
C ILE A 110 -9.22 -0.81 15.58
N ILE A 111 -8.88 0.13 14.69
CA ILE A 111 -7.48 0.44 14.36
C ILE A 111 -6.74 0.96 15.60
N ASN A 112 -7.35 1.84 16.39
CA ASN A 112 -6.75 2.38 17.62
C ASN A 112 -6.54 1.33 18.73
N SER A 113 -7.18 0.16 18.64
CA SER A 113 -6.99 -0.94 19.60
C SER A 113 -5.78 -1.82 19.30
N ILE A 114 -5.18 -1.71 18.11
CA ILE A 114 -3.96 -2.43 17.74
C ILE A 114 -2.76 -1.82 18.48
N ASP A 115 -1.89 -2.66 19.04
CA ASP A 115 -0.61 -2.17 19.56
C ASP A 115 0.19 -1.52 18.42
N PRO A 116 0.63 -0.26 18.56
CA PRO A 116 1.45 0.42 17.54
C PRO A 116 2.70 -0.35 17.10
N LEU A 117 3.24 -1.24 17.94
CA LEU A 117 4.37 -2.13 17.59
C LEU A 117 3.95 -3.32 16.72
N LYS A 118 2.65 -3.58 16.60
CA LYS A 118 2.08 -4.67 15.80
C LYS A 118 1.21 -4.19 14.63
N ASP A 119 1.02 -2.86 14.50
CA ASP A 119 0.28 -2.24 13.40
C ASP A 119 1.13 -2.23 12.12
N VAL A 120 1.23 -3.38 11.47
CA VAL A 120 2.08 -3.56 10.28
C VAL A 120 1.51 -2.95 9.00
N ASP A 121 0.26 -2.49 9.03
CA ASP A 121 -0.35 -1.71 7.94
C ASP A 121 -0.05 -0.20 8.09
N GLY A 122 0.44 0.24 9.25
CA GLY A 122 0.87 1.62 9.53
C GLY A 122 -0.28 2.61 9.62
N LEU A 123 -1.48 2.17 10.01
CA LEU A 123 -2.70 2.98 10.04
C LEU A 123 -3.04 3.52 11.44
N HIS A 124 -2.42 2.99 12.48
CA HIS A 124 -2.60 3.50 13.85
C HIS A 124 -2.11 4.96 13.95
N PRO A 125 -2.85 5.88 14.59
CA PRO A 125 -2.49 7.31 14.68
C PRO A 125 -1.06 7.56 15.17
N HIS A 126 -0.56 6.74 16.09
CA HIS A 126 0.83 6.82 16.55
C HIS A 126 1.83 6.62 15.40
N ASN A 127 1.64 5.59 14.56
CA ASN A 127 2.54 5.31 13.43
C ASN A 127 2.38 6.36 12.32
N VAL A 128 1.15 6.83 12.06
CA VAL A 128 0.90 7.95 11.13
C VAL A 128 1.61 9.22 11.60
N GLY A 129 1.58 9.52 12.91
CA GLY A 129 2.31 10.63 13.51
C GLY A 129 3.82 10.50 13.32
N LEU A 130 4.38 9.31 13.53
CA LEU A 130 5.81 9.05 13.31
C LEU A 130 6.22 9.24 11.84
N VAL A 131 5.38 8.82 10.89
CA VAL A 131 5.62 9.09 9.45
C VAL A 131 5.66 10.60 9.21
N SER A 132 4.71 11.36 9.76
CA SER A 132 4.66 12.83 9.60
C SER A 132 5.87 13.54 10.20
N LEU A 133 6.45 12.99 11.26
CA LEU A 133 7.67 13.51 11.93
C LEU A 133 8.97 13.08 11.24
N GLY A 134 8.92 12.30 10.17
CA GLY A 134 10.12 11.76 9.50
C GLY A 134 10.83 10.65 10.28
N GLN A 135 10.14 10.01 11.21
CA GLN A 135 10.66 8.93 12.07
C GLN A 135 9.78 7.66 11.93
N PRO A 136 9.53 7.18 10.71
CA PRO A 136 8.58 6.09 10.49
C PRO A 136 9.05 4.80 11.19
N ARG A 137 8.16 4.23 12.00
CA ARG A 137 8.29 2.85 12.47
C ARG A 137 7.78 1.89 11.41
N PHE A 138 6.56 2.13 10.95
CA PHE A 138 5.95 1.47 9.81
C PHE A 138 5.43 2.54 8.85
N ILE A 139 5.72 2.35 7.57
CA ILE A 139 5.12 3.14 6.50
C ILE A 139 3.92 2.35 5.98
N PRO A 140 2.74 2.97 5.78
CA PRO A 140 1.60 2.28 5.20
C PRO A 140 1.97 1.55 3.91
N ALA A 141 1.48 0.31 3.74
CA ALA A 141 1.99 -0.61 2.73
C ALA A 141 1.94 -0.06 1.29
N THR A 142 0.88 0.67 0.90
CA THR A 142 0.77 1.25 -0.44
C THR A 142 1.77 2.40 -0.65
N PRO A 143 1.85 3.43 0.20
CA PRO A 143 2.90 4.45 0.15
C PRO A 143 4.32 3.87 0.15
N PHE A 144 4.59 2.87 0.96
CA PHE A 144 5.88 2.21 1.00
C PHE A 144 6.19 1.51 -0.33
N GLY A 145 5.21 0.80 -0.91
CA GLY A 145 5.36 0.17 -2.22
C GLY A 145 5.65 1.17 -3.34
N ILE A 146 5.00 2.33 -3.32
CA ILE A 146 5.25 3.40 -4.30
C ILE A 146 6.66 3.96 -4.14
N SER A 147 7.14 4.18 -2.92
CA SER A 147 8.51 4.64 -2.69
C SER A 147 9.55 3.64 -3.20
N GLU A 148 9.33 2.34 -2.98
CA GLU A 148 10.20 1.27 -3.50
C GLU A 148 10.16 1.19 -5.04
N LEU A 149 8.98 1.37 -5.66
CA LEU A 149 8.88 1.42 -7.14
C LEU A 149 9.71 2.55 -7.72
N LEU A 150 9.61 3.76 -7.15
CA LEU A 150 10.38 4.92 -7.61
C LEU A 150 11.88 4.70 -7.41
N ASN A 151 12.29 4.26 -6.21
CA ASN A 151 13.69 4.03 -5.86
C ASN A 151 14.35 2.95 -6.74
N ARG A 152 13.74 1.78 -6.89
CA ARG A 152 14.29 0.66 -7.69
C ARG A 152 14.28 0.93 -9.20
N ASN A 153 13.49 1.88 -9.66
CA ASN A 153 13.54 2.36 -11.04
C ASN A 153 14.50 3.54 -11.26
N ASN A 154 15.23 3.98 -10.22
CA ASN A 154 16.13 5.14 -10.23
C ASN A 154 15.41 6.44 -10.65
N ILE A 155 14.15 6.60 -10.24
CA ILE A 155 13.38 7.80 -10.48
C ILE A 155 13.75 8.83 -9.41
N LYS A 156 14.29 9.96 -9.85
CA LYS A 156 14.69 11.05 -8.96
C LYS A 156 13.45 11.72 -8.37
N VAL A 157 13.31 11.64 -7.06
CA VAL A 157 12.22 12.29 -6.30
C VAL A 157 12.67 13.63 -5.73
N GLU A 158 13.90 13.72 -5.24
CA GLU A 158 14.44 14.93 -4.63
C GLU A 158 14.38 16.13 -5.60
N GLY A 159 13.74 17.20 -5.13
CA GLY A 159 13.55 18.44 -5.88
C GLY A 159 12.50 18.35 -7.00
N SER A 160 11.78 17.22 -7.16
CA SER A 160 10.71 17.08 -8.13
C SER A 160 9.41 17.76 -7.67
N ASN A 161 8.59 18.18 -8.63
CA ASN A 161 7.20 18.55 -8.39
C ASN A 161 6.35 17.29 -8.47
N MET A 162 5.80 16.87 -7.32
CA MET A 162 4.94 15.69 -7.22
C MET A 162 3.49 16.11 -6.99
N VAL A 163 2.58 15.61 -7.83
CA VAL A 163 1.14 15.79 -7.64
C VAL A 163 0.51 14.46 -7.26
N ILE A 164 -0.19 14.45 -6.14
CA ILE A 164 -0.95 13.30 -5.65
C ILE A 164 -2.43 13.61 -5.83
N ILE A 165 -3.13 12.84 -6.66
CA ILE A 165 -4.56 12.98 -6.86
C ILE A 165 -5.28 11.95 -5.98
N GLY A 166 -5.80 12.41 -4.86
CA GLY A 166 -6.41 11.61 -3.81
C GLY A 166 -5.87 11.98 -2.43
N ARG A 167 -6.74 11.96 -1.41
CA ARG A 167 -6.37 12.34 -0.03
C ARG A 167 -6.90 11.35 1.02
N SER A 168 -6.96 10.07 0.66
CA SER A 168 -7.33 9.04 1.62
C SER A 168 -6.28 8.90 2.72
N ASN A 169 -6.72 8.52 3.93
CA ASN A 169 -5.82 8.31 5.07
C ASN A 169 -4.93 7.07 4.91
N ILE A 170 -5.22 6.21 3.91
CA ILE A 170 -4.44 4.98 3.67
C ILE A 170 -3.44 5.12 2.52
N VAL A 171 -3.59 6.14 1.65
CA VAL A 171 -2.71 6.35 0.49
C VAL A 171 -2.27 7.81 0.36
N GLY A 172 -3.19 8.73 0.03
CA GLY A 172 -2.83 10.09 -0.41
C GLY A 172 -2.15 10.91 0.68
N ILE A 173 -2.72 10.95 1.89
CA ILE A 173 -2.12 11.69 3.02
C ILE A 173 -0.78 11.07 3.46
N PRO A 174 -0.66 9.75 3.66
CA PRO A 174 0.63 9.14 3.97
C PRO A 174 1.70 9.37 2.91
N LEU A 175 1.35 9.36 1.62
CA LEU A 175 2.28 9.70 0.54
C LEU A 175 2.79 11.14 0.65
N ALA A 176 1.89 12.11 0.87
CA ALA A 176 2.28 13.50 1.02
C ALA A 176 3.24 13.67 2.20
N ASN A 177 2.90 13.11 3.36
CA ASN A 177 3.74 13.14 4.55
C ASN A 177 5.11 12.47 4.35
N LEU A 178 5.18 11.43 3.52
CA LEU A 178 6.42 10.71 3.23
C LEU A 178 7.31 11.50 2.26
N PHE A 179 6.75 11.96 1.14
CA PHE A 179 7.55 12.53 0.06
C PHE A 179 8.00 13.98 0.30
N VAL A 180 7.36 14.72 1.22
CA VAL A 180 7.80 16.07 1.61
C VAL A 180 9.02 16.05 2.56
N GLN A 181 9.39 14.89 3.13
CA GLN A 181 10.45 14.79 4.13
C GLN A 181 11.84 15.09 3.57
N LYS A 182 12.67 15.76 4.36
CA LYS A 182 14.08 16.03 4.04
C LYS A 182 14.91 14.75 4.14
N ASN A 183 14.86 13.94 3.09
CA ASN A 183 15.56 12.67 2.97
C ASN A 183 15.97 12.46 1.51
N LYS A 184 17.13 11.87 1.26
CA LYS A 184 17.67 11.63 -0.10
C LYS A 184 16.76 10.82 -1.04
N ASN A 185 15.86 10.00 -0.46
CA ASN A 185 14.90 9.20 -1.24
C ASN A 185 13.56 9.91 -1.43
N PHE A 186 13.36 11.07 -0.77
CA PHE A 186 12.13 11.86 -0.78
C PHE A 186 12.46 13.31 -1.16
N ASN A 187 12.01 14.30 -0.40
CA ASN A 187 12.37 15.73 -0.57
C ASN A 187 11.77 16.37 -1.85
N ALA A 188 10.54 15.98 -2.18
CA ALA A 188 9.76 16.58 -3.27
C ALA A 188 8.98 17.80 -2.81
N THR A 189 8.62 18.67 -3.75
CA THR A 189 7.52 19.62 -3.58
C THR A 189 6.23 18.87 -3.87
N VAL A 190 5.35 18.74 -2.87
CA VAL A 190 4.14 17.89 -2.96
C VAL A 190 2.88 18.75 -3.00
N THR A 191 2.07 18.52 -4.02
CA THR A 191 0.71 19.08 -4.13
C THR A 191 -0.31 17.95 -4.02
N VAL A 192 -1.31 18.09 -3.15
CA VAL A 192 -2.41 17.12 -3.00
C VAL A 192 -3.68 17.70 -3.63
N CYS A 193 -4.16 17.03 -4.68
CA CYS A 193 -5.43 17.33 -5.34
C CYS A 193 -6.52 16.33 -4.88
N HIS A 194 -7.78 16.75 -4.91
CA HIS A 194 -8.91 15.95 -4.47
C HIS A 194 -10.21 16.36 -5.18
N SER A 195 -11.32 15.71 -4.92
CA SER A 195 -12.63 15.92 -5.57
C SER A 195 -13.19 17.36 -5.48
N ARG A 196 -12.60 18.23 -4.67
CA ARG A 196 -12.96 19.65 -4.57
C ARG A 196 -11.89 20.59 -5.14
N SER A 197 -10.78 20.03 -5.64
CA SER A 197 -9.76 20.83 -6.35
C SER A 197 -10.31 21.26 -7.71
N LYS A 198 -10.10 22.52 -8.04
CA LYS A 198 -10.46 23.06 -9.35
C LYS A 198 -9.28 22.82 -10.30
N ASN A 199 -9.58 22.59 -11.58
CA ASN A 199 -8.60 22.52 -12.67
C ASN A 199 -7.37 21.64 -12.34
N ILE A 200 -7.60 20.36 -12.01
CA ILE A 200 -6.51 19.43 -11.63
C ILE A 200 -5.40 19.41 -12.67
N SER A 201 -5.73 19.59 -13.95
CA SER A 201 -4.76 19.65 -15.06
C SER A 201 -3.72 20.76 -14.90
N GLU A 202 -4.05 21.89 -14.29
CA GLU A 202 -3.10 22.99 -14.04
C GLU A 202 -1.95 22.55 -13.12
N TYR A 203 -2.22 21.64 -12.19
CA TYR A 203 -1.21 21.06 -11.30
C TYR A 203 -0.43 19.95 -12.00
N THR A 204 -1.12 19.03 -12.66
CA THR A 204 -0.49 17.84 -13.26
C THR A 204 0.32 18.14 -14.50
N LEU A 205 -0.02 19.18 -15.27
CA LEU A 205 0.79 19.66 -16.40
C LEU A 205 2.16 20.22 -15.98
N ASN A 206 2.35 20.58 -14.72
CA ASN A 206 3.61 21.06 -14.16
C ASN A 206 4.34 19.98 -13.31
N ALA A 207 3.75 18.80 -13.15
CA ALA A 207 4.30 17.76 -12.30
C ALA A 207 5.37 16.91 -13.01
N ASP A 208 6.46 16.61 -12.31
CA ASP A 208 7.45 15.61 -12.72
C ASP A 208 6.96 14.20 -12.45
N ILE A 209 6.23 14.03 -11.33
CA ILE A 209 5.65 12.76 -10.90
C ILE A 209 4.18 13.00 -10.58
N VAL A 210 3.30 12.19 -11.16
CA VAL A 210 1.86 12.19 -10.83
C VAL A 210 1.48 10.85 -10.26
N ILE A 211 0.85 10.87 -9.07
CA ILE A 211 0.30 9.67 -8.41
C ILE A 211 -1.22 9.77 -8.45
N ALA A 212 -1.87 8.88 -9.20
CA ALA A 212 -3.32 8.82 -9.31
C ALA A 212 -3.88 7.79 -8.33
N ALA A 213 -4.66 8.24 -7.34
CA ALA A 213 -5.27 7.43 -6.27
C ALA A 213 -6.69 7.92 -5.96
N ILE A 214 -7.53 8.00 -7.01
CA ILE A 214 -8.87 8.60 -6.97
C ILE A 214 -9.95 7.52 -6.84
N GLY A 215 -9.72 6.34 -7.41
CA GLY A 215 -10.72 5.28 -7.57
C GLY A 215 -11.73 5.57 -8.68
N GLN A 216 -11.29 6.26 -9.75
CA GLN A 216 -12.10 6.52 -10.94
C GLN A 216 -11.36 6.03 -12.19
N ALA A 217 -11.96 5.05 -12.87
CA ALA A 217 -11.38 4.45 -14.06
C ALA A 217 -11.04 5.48 -15.14
N ASN A 218 -9.80 5.43 -15.65
CA ASN A 218 -9.30 6.23 -16.76
C ASN A 218 -9.50 7.75 -16.58
N TYR A 219 -9.46 8.27 -15.36
CA TYR A 219 -9.64 9.70 -15.08
C TYR A 219 -8.50 10.56 -15.61
N LEU A 220 -7.25 10.14 -15.43
CA LEU A 220 -6.07 10.89 -15.81
C LEU A 220 -5.70 10.56 -17.26
N HIS A 221 -5.88 11.53 -18.17
CA HIS A 221 -5.57 11.42 -19.58
C HIS A 221 -4.23 12.07 -19.95
N SER A 222 -3.74 11.75 -21.15
CA SER A 222 -2.45 12.26 -21.60
C SER A 222 -2.38 13.77 -21.76
N ASP A 223 -3.47 14.47 -22.11
CA ASP A 223 -3.55 15.92 -22.19
C ASP A 223 -3.45 16.63 -20.84
N MET A 224 -3.67 15.91 -19.75
CA MET A 224 -3.55 16.40 -18.37
C MET A 224 -2.14 16.33 -17.80
N VAL A 225 -1.16 15.76 -18.49
CA VAL A 225 0.21 15.58 -17.96
C VAL A 225 1.27 16.13 -18.92
N LYS A 226 2.38 16.62 -18.38
CA LYS A 226 3.47 17.10 -19.24
C LYS A 226 4.24 15.94 -19.89
N PRO A 227 4.81 16.13 -21.10
CA PRO A 227 5.69 15.13 -21.68
C PRO A 227 6.88 14.81 -20.76
N GLY A 228 7.20 13.53 -20.65
CA GLY A 228 8.35 13.07 -19.86
C GLY A 228 8.07 12.87 -18.36
N SER A 229 6.86 13.18 -17.86
CA SER A 229 6.48 12.90 -16.48
C SER A 229 6.49 11.40 -16.16
N VAL A 230 6.54 11.06 -14.88
CA VAL A 230 6.38 9.70 -14.34
C VAL A 230 4.98 9.55 -13.78
N ILE A 231 4.29 8.48 -14.14
CA ILE A 231 2.91 8.22 -13.70
C ILE A 231 2.84 6.97 -12.84
N ILE A 232 2.33 7.13 -11.62
CA ILE A 232 2.06 6.03 -10.70
C ILE A 232 0.54 5.88 -10.57
N ASP A 233 0.00 4.82 -11.12
CA ASP A 233 -1.41 4.48 -11.05
C ASP A 233 -1.67 3.54 -9.87
N VAL A 234 -2.42 4.02 -8.89
CA VAL A 234 -2.81 3.27 -7.67
C VAL A 234 -4.21 2.68 -7.83
N GLY A 235 -4.96 3.17 -8.81
CA GLY A 235 -6.36 2.76 -9.04
C GLY A 235 -6.50 1.28 -9.34
N ILE A 236 -7.57 0.67 -8.83
CA ILE A 236 -8.01 -0.68 -9.19
C ILE A 236 -9.51 -0.63 -9.36
N ASN A 237 -9.96 -0.45 -10.59
CA ASN A 237 -11.36 -0.33 -10.95
C ASN A 237 -11.80 -1.55 -11.76
N ARG A 238 -13.01 -2.06 -11.50
CA ARG A 238 -13.64 -3.10 -12.32
C ARG A 238 -14.53 -2.43 -13.33
N ILE A 239 -14.29 -2.69 -14.60
CA ILE A 239 -15.17 -2.27 -15.69
C ILE A 239 -15.69 -3.50 -16.44
N SER A 240 -16.93 -3.43 -16.93
CA SER A 240 -17.54 -4.52 -17.71
C SER A 240 -16.69 -4.84 -18.94
N ASP A 241 -16.50 -6.13 -19.21
CA ASP A 241 -15.77 -6.62 -20.38
C ASP A 241 -16.30 -8.01 -20.77
N ASP A 242 -17.19 -8.03 -21.74
CA ASP A 242 -17.86 -9.25 -22.22
C ASP A 242 -16.91 -10.22 -22.93
N THR A 243 -15.68 -9.77 -23.26
CA THR A 243 -14.64 -10.63 -23.85
C THR A 243 -13.96 -11.51 -22.81
N LYS A 244 -14.12 -11.20 -21.52
CA LYS A 244 -13.51 -11.92 -20.40
C LYS A 244 -14.51 -12.92 -19.80
N LYS A 245 -14.04 -14.12 -19.48
CA LYS A 245 -14.85 -15.14 -18.77
C LYS A 245 -15.42 -14.65 -17.43
N SER A 246 -14.77 -13.69 -16.80
CA SER A 246 -15.20 -13.07 -15.54
C SER A 246 -16.26 -11.97 -15.72
N GLY A 247 -16.58 -11.56 -16.96
CA GLY A 247 -17.47 -10.43 -17.27
C GLY A 247 -16.88 -9.06 -16.98
N PHE A 248 -15.63 -8.96 -16.53
CA PHE A 248 -14.97 -7.69 -16.22
C PHE A 248 -13.45 -7.73 -16.45
N ARG A 249 -12.87 -6.56 -16.62
CA ARG A 249 -11.42 -6.35 -16.55
C ARG A 249 -11.05 -5.30 -15.50
N LEU A 250 -9.82 -5.36 -15.01
CA LEU A 250 -9.26 -4.36 -14.11
C LEU A 250 -8.56 -3.27 -14.91
N VAL A 251 -8.83 -2.03 -14.55
CA VAL A 251 -8.16 -0.83 -15.08
C VAL A 251 -7.77 0.08 -13.93
N GLY A 252 -6.82 0.97 -14.18
CA GLY A 252 -6.40 1.98 -13.22
C GLY A 252 -7.24 3.26 -13.27
N ASP A 253 -6.75 4.26 -12.56
CA ASP A 253 -7.26 5.64 -12.60
C ASP A 253 -6.71 6.41 -13.81
N VAL A 254 -5.72 5.84 -14.50
CA VAL A 254 -5.03 6.44 -15.65
C VAL A 254 -5.48 5.79 -16.93
N ASP A 255 -5.75 6.58 -17.97
CA ASP A 255 -5.89 6.12 -19.34
C ASP A 255 -4.51 5.70 -19.87
N PHE A 256 -4.16 4.45 -19.58
CA PHE A 256 -2.83 3.88 -19.82
C PHE A 256 -2.39 4.00 -21.27
N GLU A 257 -3.29 3.70 -22.21
CA GLU A 257 -2.96 3.70 -23.65
C GLU A 257 -2.62 5.12 -24.14
N SER A 258 -3.35 6.13 -23.65
CA SER A 258 -3.09 7.52 -24.04
C SER A 258 -1.73 8.04 -23.54
N MET A 259 -1.18 7.46 -22.47
CA MET A 259 0.10 7.86 -21.90
C MET A 259 1.31 7.33 -22.68
N MET A 260 1.12 6.25 -23.46
CA MET A 260 2.23 5.61 -24.17
C MET A 260 2.86 6.55 -25.20
N GLY A 261 4.19 6.66 -25.16
CA GLY A 261 4.95 7.56 -26.02
C GLY A 261 5.02 9.01 -25.52
N LYS A 262 4.21 9.41 -24.53
CA LYS A 262 4.21 10.77 -23.95
C LYS A 262 4.96 10.85 -22.62
N VAL A 263 4.79 9.90 -21.73
CA VAL A 263 5.41 9.89 -20.40
C VAL A 263 6.70 9.09 -20.38
N SER A 264 7.61 9.40 -19.45
CA SER A 264 8.90 8.69 -19.35
C SER A 264 8.75 7.30 -18.74
N ALA A 265 7.87 7.16 -17.74
CA ALA A 265 7.60 5.90 -17.09
C ALA A 265 6.16 5.84 -16.54
N ILE A 266 5.58 4.65 -16.47
CA ILE A 266 4.23 4.42 -15.96
C ILE A 266 4.09 3.03 -15.33
N THR A 267 3.30 2.92 -14.26
CA THR A 267 2.89 1.63 -13.70
C THR A 267 1.70 1.05 -14.46
N PRO A 268 1.70 -0.25 -14.82
CA PRO A 268 0.53 -0.91 -15.40
C PRO A 268 -0.52 -1.27 -14.34
N VAL A 269 -1.79 -1.37 -14.73
CA VAL A 269 -2.86 -1.94 -13.91
C VAL A 269 -3.57 -3.03 -14.72
N PRO A 270 -3.56 -4.30 -14.24
CA PRO A 270 -2.88 -4.82 -13.04
C PRO A 270 -1.36 -4.98 -13.22
N GLY A 271 -0.63 -5.08 -12.10
CA GLY A 271 0.81 -5.43 -12.13
C GLY A 271 1.77 -4.30 -11.67
N GLY A 272 1.24 -3.11 -11.39
CA GLY A 272 1.99 -1.98 -10.84
C GLY A 272 1.99 -1.96 -9.29
N VAL A 273 1.24 -1.04 -8.70
CA VAL A 273 1.24 -0.79 -7.25
C VAL A 273 0.65 -1.97 -6.43
N GLY A 274 -0.40 -2.62 -6.93
CA GLY A 274 -1.10 -3.68 -6.19
C GLY A 274 -0.20 -4.79 -5.64
N PRO A 275 0.68 -5.44 -6.43
CA PRO A 275 1.61 -6.46 -5.94
C PRO A 275 2.55 -5.96 -4.84
N MET A 276 2.93 -4.68 -4.86
CA MET A 276 3.85 -4.08 -3.90
C MET A 276 3.25 -4.00 -2.49
N THR A 277 1.94 -3.79 -2.38
CA THR A 277 1.28 -3.69 -1.06
C THR A 277 1.47 -4.95 -0.23
N ILE A 278 1.42 -6.13 -0.86
CA ILE A 278 1.68 -7.41 -0.17
C ILE A 278 3.14 -7.51 0.24
N ALA A 279 4.08 -7.19 -0.65
CA ALA A 279 5.50 -7.25 -0.33
C ALA A 279 5.86 -6.31 0.84
N MET A 280 5.30 -5.11 0.87
CA MET A 280 5.56 -4.14 1.95
C MET A 280 4.90 -4.54 3.27
N LEU A 281 3.73 -5.17 3.24
CA LEU A 281 3.14 -5.76 4.44
C LEU A 281 4.05 -6.82 5.07
N LEU A 282 4.64 -7.70 4.24
CA LEU A 282 5.59 -8.69 4.73
C LEU A 282 6.86 -8.03 5.28
N LYS A 283 7.37 -6.98 4.61
CA LYS A 283 8.52 -6.21 5.11
C LYS A 283 8.24 -5.55 6.45
N ASN A 284 7.07 -4.94 6.62
CA ASN A 284 6.66 -4.37 7.90
C ASN A 284 6.51 -5.45 8.99
N THR A 285 5.97 -6.63 8.65
CA THR A 285 5.85 -7.75 9.59
C THR A 285 7.22 -8.27 10.05
N TYR A 286 8.16 -8.38 9.13
CA TYR A 286 9.55 -8.71 9.45
C TYR A 286 10.19 -7.63 10.35
N ASN A 287 10.05 -6.35 9.99
CA ASN A 287 10.56 -5.24 10.80
C ASN A 287 9.94 -5.21 12.20
N ALA A 288 8.64 -5.51 12.32
CA ALA A 288 7.95 -5.60 13.59
C ALA A 288 8.56 -6.69 14.49
N SER A 289 8.93 -7.84 13.94
CA SER A 289 9.60 -8.90 14.71
C SER A 289 10.96 -8.46 15.24
N LEU A 290 11.73 -7.71 14.45
CA LEU A 290 13.03 -7.16 14.89
C LEU A 290 12.87 -6.12 16.01
N LEU A 291 11.87 -5.23 15.89
CA LEU A 291 11.59 -4.22 16.92
C LEU A 291 11.19 -4.87 18.25
N GLN A 292 10.38 -5.92 18.19
CA GLN A 292 9.89 -6.62 19.38
C GLN A 292 10.95 -7.51 20.06
N MET A 293 12.04 -7.86 19.39
CA MET A 293 13.19 -8.54 20.01
C MET A 293 13.92 -7.66 21.03
N ASN A 294 13.84 -6.35 20.87
CA ASN A 294 14.57 -5.37 21.68
C ASN A 294 13.71 -4.78 22.81
N HIS A 295 12.47 -5.29 22.95
CA HIS A 295 11.50 -4.90 23.99
C HIS A 295 11.02 -6.12 24.79
#